data_9f315835f1c8caeee9f45bfc0030f13d
#
_entry.id   9f315835f1c8caeee9f45bfc0030f13d
#
_cell.length_a   1.000
_cell.length_b   1.000
_cell.length_c   1.000
_cell.angle_alpha   90.00
_cell.angle_beta   90.00
_cell.angle_gamma   90.00
#
_symmetry.space_group_name_H-M   'P 1'
#
loop_
_entity.id
_entity.type
_entity.pdbx_description
1 polymer ?
#
loop_
_entity_poly.entity_id
_entity_poly.type
_entity_poly.pdbx_seq_one_letter_code
_entity_poly.pdbx_strand_id
1 'polypeptide(L)'
;YGGPVKTPVDVQYMYKNTSAMGYIGGSAIERIPMEKSILELTRAFKTTGSIDEDQLMVKMLDGITKHYDYVDFVMRYIAEHYSEPISLDDLAQVAHISVNHLSTLFKKEIGIGFKQYLVQFRISKAIEILKDRDLPLFEVAELVGYKDYAQFSKMFKKTTGESPKAHTHLK
;
A
#
# COMPACT_ATOMS: atom_id res chain seq x y z
N TYR A 1 13.24 -3.79 -24.37
CA TYR A 1 14.63 -4.11 -24.75
C TYR A 1 15.46 -4.07 -23.46
N GLY A 2 15.95 -5.25 -23.03
CA GLY A 2 16.87 -5.34 -21.90
C GLY A 2 18.20 -4.70 -22.26
N GLY A 3 18.32 -3.41 -22.00
CA GLY A 3 19.57 -2.68 -22.22
C GLY A 3 20.68 -3.12 -21.25
N PRO A 4 21.92 -2.68 -21.46
CA PRO A 4 23.08 -3.07 -20.65
C PRO A 4 23.02 -2.52 -19.21
N VAL A 5 22.10 -1.62 -18.92
CA VAL A 5 21.95 -0.97 -17.60
C VAL A 5 21.22 -1.93 -16.67
N LYS A 6 21.93 -2.46 -15.67
CA LYS A 6 21.43 -3.47 -14.72
C LYS A 6 21.52 -3.05 -13.26
N THR A 7 22.30 -2.03 -12.96
CA THR A 7 22.54 -1.60 -11.58
C THR A 7 22.38 -0.09 -11.44
N PRO A 8 22.15 0.43 -10.21
CA PRO A 8 22.16 1.88 -9.97
C PRO A 8 23.46 2.58 -10.40
N VAL A 9 24.58 1.87 -10.36
CA VAL A 9 25.88 2.38 -10.80
C VAL A 9 25.89 2.59 -12.31
N ASP A 10 25.30 1.68 -13.08
CA ASP A 10 25.16 1.81 -14.53
C ASP A 10 24.32 3.04 -14.89
N VAL A 11 23.26 3.31 -14.13
CA VAL A 11 22.40 4.50 -14.29
C VAL A 11 23.20 5.78 -14.00
N GLN A 12 24.01 5.80 -12.94
CA GLN A 12 24.88 6.95 -12.62
C GLN A 12 25.93 7.17 -13.71
N TYR A 13 26.53 6.10 -14.24
CA TYR A 13 27.47 6.18 -15.34
C TYR A 13 26.81 6.77 -16.60
N MET A 14 25.59 6.33 -16.90
CA MET A 14 24.82 6.86 -18.03
C MET A 14 24.55 8.35 -17.89
N TYR A 15 24.10 8.83 -16.71
CA TYR A 15 23.85 10.24 -16.47
C TYR A 15 25.13 11.11 -16.55
N LYS A 16 26.28 10.57 -16.15
CA LYS A 16 27.55 11.29 -16.23
C LYS A 16 28.10 11.39 -17.64
N ASN A 17 27.80 10.44 -18.50
CA ASN A 17 28.45 10.30 -19.81
C ASN A 17 27.52 10.53 -21.01
N THR A 18 26.25 10.85 -20.76
CA THR A 18 25.26 11.14 -21.81
C THR A 18 24.37 12.31 -21.40
N SER A 19 23.67 12.89 -22.37
CA SER A 19 22.65 13.92 -22.14
C SER A 19 21.28 13.38 -21.72
N ALA A 20 21.20 12.14 -21.25
CA ALA A 20 19.95 11.52 -20.79
C ALA A 20 19.41 12.22 -19.55
N MET A 21 18.16 12.69 -19.60
CA MET A 21 17.48 13.38 -18.50
C MET A 21 16.54 12.50 -17.69
N GLY A 22 16.41 11.20 -18.04
CA GLY A 22 15.53 10.27 -17.37
C GLY A 22 15.87 8.82 -17.69
N TYR A 23 15.46 7.92 -16.80
CA TYR A 23 15.57 6.47 -16.94
C TYR A 23 14.22 5.82 -16.65
N ILE A 24 13.73 5.02 -17.60
CA ILE A 24 12.53 4.19 -17.41
C ILE A 24 13.03 2.78 -17.09
N GLY A 25 12.98 2.41 -15.81
CA GLY A 25 13.29 1.08 -15.34
C GLY A 25 12.13 0.14 -15.64
N GLY A 26 12.36 -0.83 -16.53
CA GLY A 26 11.42 -1.91 -16.78
C GLY A 26 11.61 -3.08 -15.80
N SER A 27 11.35 -4.31 -16.25
CA SER A 27 11.46 -5.57 -15.48
C SER A 27 12.81 -5.79 -14.76
N ALA A 28 13.85 -5.03 -15.09
CA ALA A 28 15.14 -5.10 -14.41
C ALA A 28 15.07 -4.65 -12.94
N ILE A 29 14.21 -3.66 -12.61
CA ILE A 29 14.05 -3.19 -11.22
C ILE A 29 13.37 -4.26 -10.35
N GLU A 30 12.44 -5.01 -10.93
CA GLU A 30 11.74 -6.09 -10.23
C GLU A 30 12.56 -7.40 -10.22
N ARG A 31 13.27 -7.70 -11.31
CA ARG A 31 14.00 -8.94 -11.50
C ARG A 31 15.32 -9.02 -10.71
N ILE A 32 16.07 -7.92 -10.60
CA ILE A 32 17.37 -7.91 -9.92
C ILE A 32 17.29 -8.34 -8.46
N PRO A 33 16.34 -7.82 -7.64
CA PRO A 33 16.16 -8.30 -6.28
C PRO A 33 15.80 -9.79 -6.21
N MET A 34 14.95 -10.27 -7.11
CA MET A 34 14.56 -11.69 -7.16
C MET A 34 15.74 -12.59 -7.55
N GLU A 35 16.51 -12.21 -8.57
CA GLU A 35 17.72 -12.95 -8.98
C GLU A 35 18.76 -12.99 -7.84
N LYS A 36 18.91 -11.89 -7.09
CA LYS A 36 19.83 -11.81 -5.95
C LYS A 36 19.41 -12.74 -4.83
N SER A 37 18.12 -12.75 -4.49
CA SER A 37 17.55 -13.65 -3.49
C SER A 37 17.69 -15.13 -3.90
N ILE A 38 17.47 -15.46 -5.17
CA ILE A 38 17.66 -16.82 -5.71
C ILE A 38 19.14 -17.21 -5.64
N LEU A 39 20.07 -16.32 -5.98
CA LEU A 39 21.50 -16.59 -5.91
C LEU A 39 22.01 -16.78 -4.48
N GLU A 40 21.57 -15.95 -3.56
CA GLU A 40 21.91 -16.08 -2.13
C GLU A 40 21.37 -17.38 -1.55
N LEU A 41 20.15 -17.74 -1.91
CA LEU A 41 19.52 -19.00 -1.53
C LEU A 41 20.26 -20.21 -2.13
N THR A 42 20.59 -20.17 -3.43
CA THR A 42 21.34 -21.23 -4.10
C THR A 42 22.74 -21.41 -3.51
N ARG A 43 23.38 -20.31 -3.08
CA ARG A 43 24.66 -20.38 -2.35
C ARG A 43 24.49 -21.01 -0.98
N ALA A 44 23.44 -20.62 -0.23
CA ALA A 44 23.12 -21.22 1.05
C ALA A 44 22.90 -22.75 0.93
N PHE A 45 22.21 -23.20 -0.08
CA PHE A 45 22.04 -24.64 -0.38
C PHE A 45 23.35 -25.37 -0.63
N LYS A 46 24.30 -24.74 -1.31
CA LYS A 46 25.60 -25.38 -1.62
C LYS A 46 26.56 -25.42 -0.44
N THR A 47 26.38 -24.54 0.54
CA THR A 47 27.32 -24.39 1.67
C THR A 47 26.86 -25.09 2.93
N THR A 48 25.59 -25.51 3.02
CA THR A 48 25.04 -26.14 4.22
C THR A 48 24.52 -27.54 3.92
N GLY A 49 25.23 -28.53 4.39
CA GLY A 49 24.92 -29.96 4.19
C GLY A 49 23.72 -30.49 4.99
N SER A 50 22.94 -29.67 5.67
CA SER A 50 21.66 -30.02 6.30
C SER A 50 20.95 -28.75 6.78
N ILE A 51 20.17 -28.14 5.94
CA ILE A 51 19.14 -27.20 6.38
C ILE A 51 17.82 -27.97 6.38
N ASP A 52 17.09 -27.89 7.49
CA ASP A 52 15.72 -28.37 7.59
C ASP A 52 14.89 -27.78 6.43
N GLU A 53 14.35 -28.64 5.58
CA GLU A 53 13.61 -28.23 4.37
C GLU A 53 12.45 -27.26 4.71
N ASP A 54 11.83 -27.42 5.88
CA ASP A 54 10.77 -26.55 6.36
C ASP A 54 11.27 -25.13 6.67
N GLN A 55 12.45 -24.99 7.29
CA GLN A 55 13.03 -23.68 7.56
C GLN A 55 13.50 -22.97 6.29
N LEU A 56 13.93 -23.72 5.30
CA LEU A 56 14.33 -23.17 4.01
C LEU A 56 13.14 -22.71 3.20
N MET A 57 12.05 -23.49 3.19
CA MET A 57 10.79 -23.14 2.56
C MET A 57 10.22 -21.86 3.19
N VAL A 58 10.23 -21.74 4.52
CA VAL A 58 9.80 -20.53 5.25
C VAL A 58 10.66 -19.32 4.87
N LYS A 59 12.00 -19.47 4.77
CA LYS A 59 12.90 -18.38 4.34
C LYS A 59 12.71 -18.00 2.87
N MET A 60 12.42 -18.98 1.99
CA MET A 60 12.08 -18.69 0.60
C MET A 60 10.77 -17.91 0.48
N LEU A 61 9.74 -18.36 1.18
CA LEU A 61 8.44 -17.68 1.21
C LEU A 61 8.56 -16.29 1.82
N ASP A 62 9.32 -16.13 2.88
CA ASP A 62 9.60 -14.84 3.55
C ASP A 62 10.39 -13.88 2.64
N GLY A 63 11.36 -14.41 1.87
CA GLY A 63 12.13 -13.63 0.89
C GLY A 63 11.29 -13.18 -0.31
N ILE A 64 10.35 -14.01 -0.76
CA ILE A 64 9.43 -13.69 -1.85
C ILE A 64 8.35 -12.71 -1.36
N THR A 65 7.83 -12.88 -0.15
CA THR A 65 6.78 -12.02 0.42
C THR A 65 7.31 -10.69 0.95
N LYS A 66 8.54 -10.63 1.44
CA LYS A 66 9.18 -9.36 1.84
C LYS A 66 9.41 -8.37 0.70
N HIS A 67 9.36 -8.82 -0.55
CA HIS A 67 9.57 -7.95 -1.70
C HIS A 67 8.30 -7.21 -2.16
N TYR A 68 7.13 -7.66 -1.77
CA TYR A 68 5.88 -6.98 -2.08
C TYR A 68 4.97 -7.02 -0.86
N ASP A 69 5.09 -6.00 -0.04
CA ASP A 69 4.14 -5.81 1.06
C ASP A 69 2.83 -5.27 0.48
N TYR A 70 1.94 -6.22 0.14
CA TYR A 70 0.63 -5.91 -0.42
C TYR A 70 -0.21 -5.04 0.51
N VAL A 71 -0.03 -5.19 1.81
CA VAL A 71 -0.78 -4.41 2.81
C VAL A 71 -0.25 -2.99 2.86
N ASP A 72 1.07 -2.80 2.85
CA ASP A 72 1.70 -1.49 2.78
C ASP A 72 1.34 -0.76 1.47
N PHE A 73 1.30 -1.48 0.32
CA PHE A 73 0.79 -0.94 -0.94
C PHE A 73 -0.64 -0.42 -0.80
N VAL A 74 -1.56 -1.23 -0.24
CA VAL A 74 -2.96 -0.83 -0.04
C VAL A 74 -3.08 0.37 0.89
N MET A 75 -2.30 0.40 1.98
CA MET A 75 -2.32 1.51 2.94
C MET A 75 -1.82 2.82 2.33
N ARG A 76 -0.75 2.77 1.56
CA ARG A 76 -0.22 3.94 0.81
C ARG A 76 -1.23 4.43 -0.21
N TYR A 77 -1.83 3.52 -0.97
CA TYR A 77 -2.86 3.88 -1.94
C TYR A 77 -4.06 4.55 -1.27
N ILE A 78 -4.53 4.02 -0.13
CA ILE A 78 -5.59 4.67 0.65
C ILE A 78 -5.16 6.07 1.10
N ALA A 79 -3.94 6.24 1.59
CA ALA A 79 -3.47 7.53 2.08
C ALA A 79 -3.43 8.61 1.00
N GLU A 80 -3.14 8.23 -0.24
CA GLU A 80 -3.06 9.14 -1.40
C GLU A 80 -4.43 9.38 -2.06
N HIS A 81 -5.32 8.38 -2.06
CA HIS A 81 -6.55 8.37 -2.86
C HIS A 81 -7.84 8.23 -2.04
N TYR A 82 -7.82 8.37 -0.71
CA TYR A 82 -8.97 8.09 0.16
C TYR A 82 -10.25 8.84 -0.21
N SER A 83 -10.16 10.01 -0.84
CA SER A 83 -11.31 10.79 -1.30
C SER A 83 -11.99 10.22 -2.56
N GLU A 84 -11.32 9.31 -3.26
CA GLU A 84 -11.80 8.69 -4.49
C GLU A 84 -12.54 7.37 -4.22
N PRO A 85 -13.33 6.86 -5.18
CA PRO A 85 -13.86 5.51 -5.09
C PRO A 85 -12.72 4.49 -5.16
N ILE A 86 -12.50 3.74 -4.08
CA ILE A 86 -11.47 2.70 -4.00
C ILE A 86 -12.17 1.36 -3.77
N SER A 87 -11.84 0.35 -4.57
CA SER A 87 -12.26 -1.02 -4.35
C SER A 87 -11.06 -1.94 -4.10
N LEU A 88 -11.26 -2.96 -3.27
CA LEU A 88 -10.21 -3.97 -3.04
C LEU A 88 -9.97 -4.83 -4.28
N ASP A 89 -10.99 -4.94 -5.16
CA ASP A 89 -10.92 -5.67 -6.43
C ASP A 89 -9.91 -5.01 -7.38
N ASP A 90 -10.00 -3.68 -7.52
CA ASP A 90 -9.08 -2.92 -8.37
C ASP A 90 -7.64 -3.03 -7.85
N LEU A 91 -7.45 -2.91 -6.53
CA LEU A 91 -6.13 -3.03 -5.92
C LEU A 91 -5.54 -4.44 -6.06
N ALA A 92 -6.37 -5.47 -5.97
CA ALA A 92 -5.95 -6.85 -6.18
C ALA A 92 -5.54 -7.10 -7.64
N GLN A 93 -6.24 -6.51 -8.62
CA GLN A 93 -5.86 -6.57 -10.03
C GLN A 93 -4.50 -5.90 -10.27
N VAL A 94 -4.28 -4.70 -9.72
CA VAL A 94 -3.00 -3.99 -9.83
C VAL A 94 -1.86 -4.79 -9.19
N ALA A 95 -2.13 -5.42 -8.05
CA ALA A 95 -1.16 -6.26 -7.34
C ALA A 95 -0.97 -7.67 -7.95
N HIS A 96 -1.73 -8.02 -8.98
CA HIS A 96 -1.72 -9.34 -9.64
C HIS A 96 -1.99 -10.51 -8.69
N ILE A 97 -2.84 -10.30 -7.69
CA ILE A 97 -3.27 -11.35 -6.76
C ILE A 97 -4.79 -11.46 -6.68
N SER A 98 -5.28 -12.55 -6.11
CA SER A 98 -6.73 -12.69 -5.92
C SER A 98 -7.24 -11.76 -4.81
N VAL A 99 -8.46 -11.22 -4.99
CA VAL A 99 -9.14 -10.37 -3.99
C VAL A 99 -9.25 -11.08 -2.64
N ASN A 100 -9.55 -12.37 -2.64
CA ASN A 100 -9.65 -13.17 -1.42
C ASN A 100 -8.32 -13.24 -0.67
N HIS A 101 -7.22 -13.40 -1.39
CA HIS A 101 -5.88 -13.43 -0.81
C HIS A 101 -5.54 -12.07 -0.20
N LEU A 102 -5.72 -10.98 -0.95
CA LEU A 102 -5.47 -9.62 -0.47
C LEU A 102 -6.34 -9.28 0.74
N SER A 103 -7.63 -9.63 0.72
CA SER A 103 -8.55 -9.41 1.83
C SER A 103 -8.11 -10.15 3.10
N THR A 104 -7.64 -11.38 2.95
CA THR A 104 -7.17 -12.21 4.07
C THR A 104 -5.88 -11.64 4.67
N LEU A 105 -4.91 -11.27 3.83
CA LEU A 105 -3.66 -10.64 4.26
C LEU A 105 -3.94 -9.32 5.00
N PHE A 106 -4.73 -8.45 4.39
CA PHE A 106 -5.07 -7.16 4.97
C PHE A 106 -5.73 -7.30 6.34
N LYS A 107 -6.73 -8.20 6.46
CA LYS A 107 -7.40 -8.45 7.74
C LYS A 107 -6.46 -9.08 8.77
N LYS A 108 -5.55 -9.94 8.36
CA LYS A 108 -4.56 -10.59 9.24
C LYS A 108 -3.58 -9.56 9.83
N GLU A 109 -3.11 -8.62 9.03
CA GLU A 109 -2.09 -7.64 9.47
C GLU A 109 -2.71 -6.44 10.18
N ILE A 110 -3.81 -5.89 9.63
CA ILE A 110 -4.46 -4.68 10.17
C ILE A 110 -5.48 -5.00 11.28
N GLY A 111 -5.93 -6.26 11.38
CA GLY A 111 -6.93 -6.68 12.36
C GLY A 111 -8.37 -6.42 11.95
N ILE A 112 -8.63 -5.54 10.97
CA ILE A 112 -9.94 -5.18 10.45
C ILE A 112 -10.00 -5.29 8.93
N GLY A 113 -11.21 -5.42 8.38
CA GLY A 113 -11.38 -5.52 6.92
C GLY A 113 -11.15 -4.18 6.21
N PHE A 114 -10.76 -4.25 4.93
CA PHE A 114 -10.46 -3.10 4.08
C PHE A 114 -11.53 -2.00 4.10
N LYS A 115 -12.81 -2.35 3.91
CA LYS A 115 -13.91 -1.38 3.94
C LYS A 115 -14.01 -0.63 5.28
N GLN A 116 -13.82 -1.34 6.37
CA GLN A 116 -13.85 -0.75 7.71
C GLN A 116 -12.66 0.17 7.92
N TYR A 117 -11.46 -0.23 7.49
CA TYR A 117 -10.26 0.59 7.55
C TYR A 117 -10.41 1.88 6.73
N LEU A 118 -10.88 1.79 5.48
CA LEU A 118 -11.12 2.96 4.63
C LEU A 118 -12.10 3.95 5.27
N VAL A 119 -13.19 3.45 5.88
CA VAL A 119 -14.14 4.30 6.62
C VAL A 119 -13.45 4.99 7.79
N GLN A 120 -12.70 4.25 8.62
CA GLN A 120 -11.99 4.84 9.75
C GLN A 120 -10.97 5.89 9.30
N PHE A 121 -10.23 5.62 8.22
CA PHE A 121 -9.26 6.56 7.64
C PHE A 121 -9.93 7.84 7.16
N ARG A 122 -11.04 7.74 6.41
CA ARG A 122 -11.83 8.90 5.95
C ARG A 122 -12.36 9.74 7.12
N ILE A 123 -12.85 9.08 8.16
CA ILE A 123 -13.37 9.79 9.34
C ILE A 123 -12.24 10.47 10.13
N SER A 124 -11.07 9.86 10.25
CA SER A 124 -9.90 10.52 10.88
C SER A 124 -9.50 11.78 10.11
N LYS A 125 -9.49 11.72 8.77
CA LYS A 125 -9.22 12.89 7.91
C LYS A 125 -10.31 13.97 8.03
N ALA A 126 -11.56 13.57 8.15
CA ALA A 126 -12.64 14.54 8.43
C ALA A 126 -12.44 15.26 9.76
N ILE A 127 -12.03 14.56 10.81
CA ILE A 127 -11.74 15.15 12.12
C ILE A 127 -10.56 16.14 12.02
N GLU A 128 -9.50 15.81 11.30
CA GLU A 128 -8.37 16.71 11.04
C GLU A 128 -8.86 18.00 10.35
N ILE A 129 -9.63 17.87 9.26
CA ILE A 129 -10.19 19.02 8.52
C ILE A 129 -11.08 19.88 9.43
N LEU A 130 -11.96 19.28 10.23
CA LEU A 130 -12.86 19.98 11.14
C LEU A 130 -12.12 20.73 12.26
N LYS A 131 -10.92 20.28 12.64
CA LYS A 131 -10.06 20.99 13.60
C LYS A 131 -9.37 22.20 12.99
N ASP A 132 -8.90 22.08 11.77
CA ASP A 132 -8.03 23.07 11.13
C ASP A 132 -8.81 24.13 10.34
N ARG A 133 -10.01 23.79 9.89
CA ARG A 133 -10.81 24.65 8.99
C ARG A 133 -12.25 24.78 9.45
N ASP A 134 -12.80 25.96 9.23
CA ASP A 134 -14.23 26.24 9.44
C ASP A 134 -14.97 26.06 8.10
N LEU A 135 -15.25 24.80 7.77
CA LEU A 135 -15.93 24.41 6.54
C LEU A 135 -17.32 23.86 6.84
N PRO A 136 -18.29 24.05 5.94
CA PRO A 136 -19.59 23.39 6.03
C PRO A 136 -19.43 21.86 6.06
N LEU A 137 -20.21 21.19 6.90
CA LEU A 137 -20.07 19.74 7.10
C LEU A 137 -20.29 18.92 5.84
N PHE A 138 -21.08 19.39 4.88
CA PHE A 138 -21.28 18.71 3.59
C PHE A 138 -20.02 18.79 2.73
N GLU A 139 -19.29 19.91 2.72
CA GLU A 139 -18.02 20.07 2.03
C GLU A 139 -16.95 19.14 2.63
N VAL A 140 -16.91 19.04 3.96
CA VAL A 140 -16.02 18.07 4.62
C VAL A 140 -16.34 16.64 4.21
N ALA A 141 -17.63 16.28 4.10
CA ALA A 141 -18.04 14.97 3.63
C ALA A 141 -17.53 14.67 2.20
N GLU A 142 -17.66 15.66 1.28
CA GLU A 142 -17.17 15.53 -0.10
C GLU A 142 -15.64 15.40 -0.16
N LEU A 143 -14.92 16.24 0.60
CA LEU A 143 -13.46 16.21 0.66
C LEU A 143 -12.90 14.86 1.13
N VAL A 144 -13.64 14.14 1.96
CA VAL A 144 -13.22 12.80 2.42
C VAL A 144 -13.89 11.64 1.66
N GLY A 145 -14.52 11.93 0.50
CA GLY A 145 -14.99 10.93 -0.44
C GLY A 145 -16.40 10.38 -0.18
N TYR A 146 -17.26 11.14 0.50
CA TYR A 146 -18.68 10.82 0.64
C TYR A 146 -19.52 11.74 -0.25
N LYS A 147 -20.23 11.15 -1.21
CA LYS A 147 -21.18 11.88 -2.07
C LYS A 147 -22.48 12.24 -1.37
N ASP A 148 -22.81 11.52 -0.29
CA ASP A 148 -24.03 11.68 0.48
C ASP A 148 -23.69 12.03 1.94
N TYR A 149 -24.13 13.20 2.37
CA TYR A 149 -23.93 13.68 3.74
C TYR A 149 -24.61 12.79 4.80
N ALA A 150 -25.76 12.19 4.49
CA ALA A 150 -26.43 11.31 5.44
C ALA A 150 -25.60 10.05 5.71
N GLN A 151 -25.00 9.49 4.65
CA GLN A 151 -24.06 8.37 4.78
C GLN A 151 -22.81 8.77 5.58
N PHE A 152 -22.23 9.93 5.30
CA PHE A 152 -21.09 10.46 6.05
C PHE A 152 -21.43 10.58 7.54
N SER A 153 -22.52 11.27 7.88
CA SER A 153 -22.94 11.50 9.26
C SER A 153 -23.19 10.19 10.02
N LYS A 154 -23.78 9.20 9.36
CA LYS A 154 -23.99 7.84 9.92
C LYS A 154 -22.65 7.16 10.20
N MET A 155 -21.69 7.19 9.26
CA MET A 155 -20.39 6.57 9.44
C MET A 155 -19.55 7.30 10.47
N PHE A 156 -19.60 8.62 10.47
CA PHE A 156 -18.93 9.46 11.48
C PHE A 156 -19.40 9.11 12.89
N LYS A 157 -20.73 9.13 13.12
CA LYS A 157 -21.31 8.74 14.42
C LYS A 157 -20.97 7.32 14.83
N LYS A 158 -20.97 6.37 13.87
CA LYS A 158 -20.61 4.99 14.15
C LYS A 158 -19.15 4.84 14.57
N THR A 159 -18.25 5.67 14.02
CA THR A 159 -16.81 5.58 14.27
C THR A 159 -16.37 6.33 15.51
N THR A 160 -16.97 7.52 15.75
CA THR A 160 -16.56 8.44 16.84
C THR A 160 -17.47 8.37 18.07
N GLY A 161 -18.69 7.83 17.92
CA GLY A 161 -19.73 7.86 18.95
C GLY A 161 -20.64 9.10 18.88
N GLU A 162 -20.22 10.15 18.20
CA GLU A 162 -20.89 11.47 18.14
C GLU A 162 -21.23 11.87 16.69
N SER A 163 -22.21 12.79 16.53
CA SER A 163 -22.48 13.34 15.21
C SER A 163 -21.39 14.36 14.80
N PRO A 164 -21.16 14.57 13.47
CA PRO A 164 -20.21 15.59 13.02
C PRO A 164 -20.52 16.99 13.59
N LYS A 165 -21.81 17.33 13.72
CA LYS A 165 -22.27 18.61 14.30
C LYS A 165 -21.91 18.72 15.77
N ALA A 166 -22.09 17.67 16.56
CA ALA A 166 -21.72 17.67 17.97
C ALA A 166 -20.20 17.83 18.14
N HIS A 167 -19.42 17.22 17.26
CA HIS A 167 -17.97 17.28 17.29
C HIS A 167 -17.41 18.68 17.00
N THR A 168 -18.07 19.50 16.17
CA THR A 168 -17.67 20.89 15.90
C THR A 168 -17.98 21.86 17.04
N HIS A 169 -18.94 21.54 17.91
CA HIS A 169 -19.30 22.38 19.07
C HIS A 169 -18.36 22.22 20.28
N LEU A 170 -17.37 21.29 20.19
CA LEU A 170 -16.36 21.10 21.24
C LEU A 170 -15.12 22.00 21.05
N LYS A 171 -15.19 22.95 20.10
CA LYS A 171 -14.28 24.09 19.98
C LYS A 171 -14.89 25.25 20.78
#